data_8d111db555ad90bafd0a92650860d00e
#
_entry.id   8d111db555ad90bafd0a92650860d00e
#
_cell.length_a   1.000
_cell.length_b   1.000
_cell.length_c   1.000
_cell.angle_alpha   90.00
_cell.angle_beta   90.00
_cell.angle_gamma   90.00
#
_symmetry.space_group_name_H-M   'P 1'
#
loop_
_entity.id
_entity.type
_entity.pdbx_description
1 polymer ?
#
loop_
_entity_poly.entity_id
_entity_poly.type
_entity_poly.pdbx_seq_one_letter_code
_entity_poly.pdbx_strand_id
1 'polypeptide(L)'
;MQISELFAVRGYGVVVTGGASGLGLAYAEALAENGARVTILDLNAAQVAEQSARLTAAGHDVRGATVNVTDHAALDAAIDAAAGLYGRLDVVFANAGVDSGAGFVDGWVGEERKRVPEGALENYTDERWNRVIDVNLNGVFATLRAAARHMRPRRSGRIIVTTSLAANKVEPAIGSAYMAAKAGAFHLTQCVALELAAYGITVNAIAPGFIVTNIGGGHAKKPETQATVGKFIPMHRVGFPDDLKGLALFLASPGSAYITGQQITIDGGWGLGFAD
;
A
#
# COMPACT_ATOMS: atom_id res chain seq x y z
N MET A 1 -11.24 -27.99 4.48
CA MET A 1 -11.47 -26.53 4.64
C MET A 1 -12.49 -26.13 3.58
N GLN A 2 -13.57 -25.48 3.97
CA GLN A 2 -14.56 -24.96 3.01
C GLN A 2 -14.02 -23.69 2.36
N ILE A 3 -14.52 -23.35 1.16
CA ILE A 3 -14.05 -22.16 0.44
C ILE A 3 -14.28 -20.85 1.24
N SER A 4 -15.36 -20.76 1.99
CA SER A 4 -15.66 -19.63 2.88
C SER A 4 -14.65 -19.47 4.02
N GLU A 5 -14.05 -20.57 4.49
CA GLU A 5 -13.01 -20.54 5.53
C GLU A 5 -11.68 -20.01 4.99
N LEU A 6 -11.43 -20.17 3.68
CA LEU A 6 -10.22 -19.66 3.04
C LEU A 6 -10.12 -18.13 3.04
N PHE A 7 -11.26 -17.43 3.09
CA PHE A 7 -11.31 -15.97 3.14
C PHE A 7 -11.63 -15.42 4.54
N ALA A 8 -11.70 -16.29 5.55
CA ALA A 8 -12.07 -15.89 6.90
C ALA A 8 -10.94 -15.13 7.59
N VAL A 9 -11.23 -13.87 7.99
CA VAL A 9 -10.32 -13.01 8.76
C VAL A 9 -10.97 -12.53 10.06
N ARG A 10 -12.12 -13.08 10.43
CA ARG A 10 -12.86 -12.70 11.64
C ARG A 10 -11.99 -12.83 12.89
N GLY A 11 -11.93 -11.74 13.66
CA GLY A 11 -11.15 -11.67 14.90
C GLY A 11 -9.64 -11.52 14.70
N TYR A 12 -9.14 -11.38 13.45
CA TYR A 12 -7.73 -11.08 13.20
C TYR A 12 -7.39 -9.67 13.71
N GLY A 13 -6.22 -9.52 14.33
CA GLY A 13 -5.63 -8.23 14.63
C GLY A 13 -4.89 -7.71 13.40
N VAL A 14 -5.32 -6.57 12.87
CA VAL A 14 -4.84 -5.98 11.63
C VAL A 14 -4.30 -4.58 11.88
N VAL A 15 -3.16 -4.23 11.29
CA VAL A 15 -2.63 -2.86 11.25
C VAL A 15 -2.49 -2.42 9.80
N VAL A 16 -2.92 -1.18 9.49
CA VAL A 16 -2.77 -0.56 8.17
C VAL A 16 -2.09 0.78 8.31
N THR A 17 -0.86 0.93 7.81
CA THR A 17 -0.17 2.23 7.73
C THR A 17 -0.66 3.02 6.53
N GLY A 18 -0.84 4.35 6.67
CA GLY A 18 -1.53 5.17 5.66
C GLY A 18 -2.99 4.75 5.48
N GLY A 19 -3.63 4.32 6.59
CA GLY A 19 -4.94 3.67 6.56
C GLY A 19 -6.14 4.61 6.60
N ALA A 20 -5.94 5.92 6.73
CA ALA A 20 -7.05 6.88 6.84
C ALA A 20 -7.54 7.43 5.49
N SER A 21 -6.93 7.04 4.38
CA SER A 21 -7.36 7.48 3.05
C SER A 21 -6.96 6.50 1.94
N GLY A 22 -7.54 6.69 0.74
CA GLY A 22 -7.14 6.00 -0.48
C GLY A 22 -7.11 4.48 -0.35
N LEU A 23 -6.01 3.86 -0.76
CA LEU A 23 -5.86 2.41 -0.77
C LEU A 23 -5.86 1.81 0.64
N GLY A 24 -5.14 2.45 1.57
CA GLY A 24 -5.07 1.97 2.96
C GLY A 24 -6.43 1.95 3.62
N LEU A 25 -7.28 2.95 3.37
CA LEU A 25 -8.65 2.97 3.87
C LEU A 25 -9.48 1.84 3.25
N ALA A 26 -9.35 1.60 1.95
CA ALA A 26 -10.05 0.49 1.29
C ALA A 26 -9.64 -0.88 1.86
N TYR A 27 -8.35 -1.06 2.19
CA TYR A 27 -7.89 -2.28 2.87
C TYR A 27 -8.47 -2.40 4.29
N ALA A 28 -8.46 -1.29 5.05
CA ALA A 28 -9.03 -1.26 6.40
C ALA A 28 -10.52 -1.60 6.37
N GLU A 29 -11.28 -1.03 5.43
CA GLU A 29 -12.70 -1.32 5.22
C GLU A 29 -12.91 -2.80 4.88
N ALA A 30 -12.21 -3.32 3.87
CA ALA A 30 -12.36 -4.71 3.45
C ALA A 30 -12.14 -5.70 4.60
N LEU A 31 -11.12 -5.46 5.46
CA LEU A 31 -10.84 -6.33 6.60
C LEU A 31 -11.89 -6.15 7.72
N ALA A 32 -12.28 -4.91 8.04
CA ALA A 32 -13.26 -4.60 9.08
C ALA A 32 -14.65 -5.16 8.73
N GLU A 33 -15.11 -5.01 7.49
CA GLU A 33 -16.37 -5.56 6.97
C GLU A 33 -16.42 -7.09 7.06
N ASN A 34 -15.25 -7.76 7.00
CA ASN A 34 -15.11 -9.21 7.16
C ASN A 34 -14.80 -9.64 8.61
N GLY A 35 -15.00 -8.71 9.58
CA GLY A 35 -14.96 -9.00 11.02
C GLY A 35 -13.57 -9.03 11.64
N ALA A 36 -12.55 -8.50 10.96
CA ALA A 36 -11.25 -8.26 11.56
C ALA A 36 -11.29 -7.04 12.51
N ARG A 37 -10.36 -6.99 13.45
CA ARG A 37 -10.12 -5.86 14.36
C ARG A 37 -8.98 -5.03 13.78
N VAL A 38 -9.28 -3.81 13.33
CA VAL A 38 -8.37 -3.01 12.52
C VAL A 38 -7.85 -1.80 13.28
N THR A 39 -6.54 -1.59 13.26
CA THR A 39 -5.91 -0.34 13.67
C THR A 39 -5.43 0.44 12.44
N ILE A 40 -5.98 1.63 12.26
CA ILE A 40 -5.57 2.59 11.23
C ILE A 40 -4.44 3.45 11.81
N LEU A 41 -3.27 3.44 11.16
CA LEU A 41 -2.15 4.34 11.46
C LEU A 41 -1.98 5.32 10.30
N ASP A 42 -2.03 6.62 10.57
CA ASP A 42 -1.86 7.65 9.53
C ASP A 42 -1.26 8.92 10.14
N LEU A 43 -0.63 9.76 9.30
CA LEU A 43 -0.09 11.05 9.71
C LEU A 43 -1.19 12.08 9.96
N ASN A 44 -2.32 11.99 9.25
CA ASN A 44 -3.41 12.95 9.32
C ASN A 44 -4.39 12.62 10.47
N ALA A 45 -4.19 13.28 11.61
CA ALA A 45 -4.98 13.07 12.82
C ALA A 45 -6.50 13.25 12.61
N ALA A 46 -6.91 14.23 11.80
CA ALA A 46 -8.32 14.50 11.52
C ALA A 46 -8.95 13.34 10.73
N GLN A 47 -8.28 12.85 9.69
CA GLN A 47 -8.75 11.70 8.91
C GLN A 47 -8.75 10.41 9.74
N VAL A 48 -7.75 10.20 10.60
CA VAL A 48 -7.72 9.06 11.52
C VAL A 48 -8.97 9.07 12.41
N ALA A 49 -9.26 10.20 13.04
CA ALA A 49 -10.42 10.35 13.92
C ALA A 49 -11.75 10.14 13.16
N GLU A 50 -11.89 10.79 12.00
CA GLU A 50 -13.08 10.68 11.14
C GLU A 50 -13.35 9.25 10.69
N GLN A 51 -12.34 8.59 10.11
CA GLN A 51 -12.55 7.26 9.53
C GLN A 51 -12.71 6.18 10.60
N SER A 52 -12.01 6.29 11.73
CA SER A 52 -12.20 5.38 12.87
C SER A 52 -13.60 5.51 13.44
N ALA A 53 -14.10 6.74 13.64
CA ALA A 53 -15.46 6.98 14.13
C ALA A 53 -16.52 6.47 13.14
N ARG A 54 -16.35 6.73 11.83
CA ARG A 54 -17.26 6.27 10.78
C ARG A 54 -17.38 4.75 10.76
N LEU A 55 -16.25 4.04 10.77
CA LEU A 55 -16.25 2.57 10.71
C LEU A 55 -16.76 1.95 12.01
N THR A 56 -16.46 2.56 13.17
CA THR A 56 -17.00 2.11 14.46
C THR A 56 -18.51 2.31 14.52
N ALA A 57 -19.04 3.44 14.02
CA ALA A 57 -20.47 3.69 13.93
C ALA A 57 -21.20 2.71 13.00
N ALA A 58 -20.49 2.18 11.99
CA ALA A 58 -20.99 1.11 11.12
C ALA A 58 -20.96 -0.29 11.79
N GLY A 59 -20.51 -0.40 13.04
CA GLY A 59 -20.50 -1.65 13.78
C GLY A 59 -19.20 -2.45 13.68
N HIS A 60 -18.14 -1.86 13.12
CA HIS A 60 -16.84 -2.53 12.98
C HIS A 60 -15.91 -2.22 14.16
N ASP A 61 -15.03 -3.16 14.52
CA ASP A 61 -13.99 -2.94 15.55
C ASP A 61 -12.77 -2.27 14.92
N VAL A 62 -12.80 -0.94 14.84
CA VAL A 62 -11.75 -0.12 14.26
C VAL A 62 -11.23 0.89 15.26
N ARG A 63 -9.91 1.03 15.32
CA ARG A 63 -9.20 2.02 16.13
C ARG A 63 -8.29 2.84 15.21
N GLY A 64 -7.90 4.01 15.66
CA GLY A 64 -6.98 4.88 14.95
C GLY A 64 -5.89 5.43 15.86
N ALA A 65 -4.68 5.59 15.32
CA ALA A 65 -3.60 6.32 15.97
C ALA A 65 -2.86 7.19 14.95
N THR A 66 -2.50 8.40 15.37
CA THR A 66 -1.73 9.34 14.54
C THR A 66 -0.25 8.97 14.64
N VAL A 67 0.35 8.58 13.50
CA VAL A 67 1.74 8.12 13.43
C VAL A 67 2.39 8.58 12.14
N ASN A 68 3.59 9.12 12.24
CA ASN A 68 4.49 9.30 11.11
C ASN A 68 5.36 8.06 10.94
N VAL A 69 5.28 7.37 9.81
CA VAL A 69 6.07 6.15 9.54
C VAL A 69 7.58 6.40 9.47
N THR A 70 8.02 7.66 9.34
CA THR A 70 9.44 8.04 9.39
C THR A 70 9.96 8.19 10.82
N ASP A 71 9.07 8.30 11.81
CA ASP A 71 9.41 8.16 13.22
C ASP A 71 9.29 6.67 13.60
N HIS A 72 10.40 5.96 13.46
CA HIS A 72 10.41 4.52 13.67
C HIS A 72 10.09 4.12 15.10
N ALA A 73 10.41 4.96 16.09
CA ALA A 73 10.11 4.68 17.51
C ALA A 73 8.60 4.82 17.77
N ALA A 74 7.98 5.87 17.26
CA ALA A 74 6.53 6.06 17.35
C ALA A 74 5.76 4.97 16.59
N LEU A 75 6.25 4.57 15.41
CA LEU A 75 5.65 3.48 14.62
C LEU A 75 5.74 2.15 15.36
N ASP A 76 6.91 1.81 15.92
CA ASP A 76 7.12 0.61 16.72
C ASP A 76 6.14 0.57 17.91
N ALA A 77 6.05 1.66 18.68
CA ALA A 77 5.13 1.77 19.83
C ALA A 77 3.65 1.63 19.43
N ALA A 78 3.24 2.19 18.28
CA ALA A 78 1.86 2.08 17.82
C ALA A 78 1.49 0.65 17.38
N ILE A 79 2.41 -0.05 16.71
CA ILE A 79 2.20 -1.46 16.33
C ILE A 79 2.20 -2.35 17.58
N ASP A 80 3.09 -2.09 18.56
CA ASP A 80 3.12 -2.80 19.84
C ASP A 80 1.80 -2.61 20.60
N ALA A 81 1.27 -1.38 20.65
CA ALA A 81 -0.01 -1.07 21.27
C ALA A 81 -1.18 -1.81 20.58
N ALA A 82 -1.22 -1.84 19.24
CA ALA A 82 -2.24 -2.57 18.50
C ALA A 82 -2.16 -4.09 18.76
N ALA A 83 -0.96 -4.66 18.76
CA ALA A 83 -0.75 -6.06 19.07
C ALA A 83 -1.16 -6.40 20.50
N GLY A 84 -0.84 -5.53 21.47
CA GLY A 84 -1.24 -5.67 22.89
C GLY A 84 -2.75 -5.58 23.08
N LEU A 85 -3.42 -4.63 22.40
CA LEU A 85 -4.87 -4.44 22.47
C LEU A 85 -5.65 -5.69 22.02
N TYR A 86 -5.18 -6.33 20.96
CA TYR A 86 -5.86 -7.49 20.39
C TYR A 86 -5.32 -8.82 20.92
N GLY A 87 -4.21 -8.81 21.66
CA GLY A 87 -3.49 -10.01 22.09
C GLY A 87 -2.88 -10.80 20.93
N ARG A 88 -2.90 -10.21 19.72
CA ARG A 88 -2.39 -10.82 18.48
C ARG A 88 -2.18 -9.77 17.39
N LEU A 89 -1.24 -10.05 16.50
CA LEU A 89 -1.05 -9.32 15.26
C LEU A 89 -0.98 -10.34 14.11
N ASP A 90 -2.00 -10.38 13.28
CA ASP A 90 -2.13 -11.38 12.22
C ASP A 90 -1.80 -10.83 10.85
N VAL A 91 -2.16 -9.57 10.60
CA VAL A 91 -2.01 -8.93 9.30
C VAL A 91 -1.44 -7.52 9.47
N VAL A 92 -0.45 -7.18 8.65
CA VAL A 92 0.07 -5.81 8.55
C VAL A 92 0.11 -5.39 7.09
N PHE A 93 -0.50 -4.24 6.79
CA PHE A 93 -0.34 -3.57 5.50
C PHE A 93 0.68 -2.43 5.66
N ALA A 94 1.85 -2.59 5.04
CA ALA A 94 2.83 -1.53 4.87
C ALA A 94 2.43 -0.72 3.62
N ASN A 95 1.48 0.21 3.83
CA ASN A 95 0.83 0.92 2.74
C ASN A 95 1.17 2.42 2.70
N ALA A 96 1.56 3.04 3.80
CA ALA A 96 1.90 4.46 3.82
C ALA A 96 2.85 4.84 2.68
N GLY A 97 2.54 5.91 1.97
CA GLY A 97 3.34 6.35 0.84
C GLY A 97 3.03 7.78 0.42
N VAL A 98 4.00 8.40 -0.23
CA VAL A 98 3.88 9.74 -0.82
C VAL A 98 4.32 9.71 -2.27
N ASP A 99 3.83 10.66 -3.07
CA ASP A 99 4.32 10.87 -4.43
C ASP A 99 5.71 11.51 -4.44
N SER A 100 6.34 11.46 -5.60
CA SER A 100 7.65 12.08 -5.83
C SER A 100 7.56 13.47 -6.46
N GLY A 101 6.37 13.97 -6.74
CA GLY A 101 6.17 15.10 -7.65
C GLY A 101 6.48 14.74 -9.10
N ALA A 102 6.70 15.74 -9.95
CA ALA A 102 6.88 15.57 -11.39
C ALA A 102 8.06 14.66 -11.74
N GLY A 103 7.89 13.83 -12.78
CA GLY A 103 8.99 13.18 -13.48
C GLY A 103 9.72 14.13 -14.43
N PHE A 104 10.66 13.61 -15.20
CA PHE A 104 11.45 14.43 -16.16
C PHE A 104 10.68 14.77 -17.45
N VAL A 105 9.45 14.29 -17.57
CA VAL A 105 8.53 14.56 -18.68
C VAL A 105 7.13 14.73 -18.11
N ASP A 106 6.36 15.72 -18.60
CA ASP A 106 4.92 15.79 -18.37
C ASP A 106 4.12 15.11 -19.51
N GLY A 107 2.83 14.95 -19.27
CA GLY A 107 1.93 14.30 -20.21
C GLY A 107 1.97 12.76 -20.17
N TRP A 108 0.93 12.17 -20.71
CA TRP A 108 0.75 10.72 -20.78
C TRP A 108 1.19 10.19 -22.14
N VAL A 109 1.32 8.88 -22.28
CA VAL A 109 1.60 8.23 -23.59
C VAL A 109 0.56 8.68 -24.62
N GLY A 110 1.02 9.08 -25.82
CA GLY A 110 0.12 9.56 -26.89
C GLY A 110 -0.16 11.06 -26.90
N GLU A 111 0.24 11.80 -25.87
CA GLU A 111 0.19 13.26 -25.85
C GLU A 111 1.56 13.86 -26.23
N GLU A 112 1.55 15.19 -26.59
CA GLU A 112 2.80 15.92 -26.75
C GLU A 112 3.50 16.03 -25.39
N ARG A 113 4.63 15.33 -25.23
CA ARG A 113 5.37 15.30 -23.97
C ARG A 113 6.42 16.40 -23.94
N LYS A 114 6.44 17.16 -22.84
CA LYS A 114 7.44 18.23 -22.63
C LYS A 114 8.41 17.84 -21.53
N ARG A 115 9.65 18.26 -21.68
CA ARG A 115 10.65 18.12 -20.60
C ARG A 115 10.26 18.99 -19.42
N VAL A 116 10.38 18.43 -18.21
CA VAL A 116 10.13 19.08 -16.93
C VAL A 116 11.46 19.19 -16.19
N PRO A 117 12.06 20.39 -16.16
CA PRO A 117 13.39 20.60 -15.57
C PRO A 117 13.46 20.13 -14.10
N GLU A 118 12.39 20.36 -13.32
CA GLU A 118 12.31 20.00 -11.91
C GLU A 118 12.33 18.48 -11.68
N GLY A 119 11.98 17.70 -12.70
CA GLY A 119 12.02 16.24 -12.68
C GLY A 119 13.28 15.63 -13.24
N ALA A 120 14.18 16.46 -13.84
CA ALA A 120 15.45 16.00 -14.37
C ALA A 120 16.43 15.65 -13.24
N LEU A 121 17.27 14.62 -13.48
CA LEU A 121 18.15 14.07 -12.45
C LEU A 121 19.08 15.11 -11.83
N GLU A 122 19.66 15.97 -12.66
CA GLU A 122 20.58 17.03 -12.24
C GLU A 122 19.95 18.12 -11.37
N ASN A 123 18.61 18.22 -11.41
CA ASN A 123 17.84 19.21 -10.62
C ASN A 123 17.10 18.56 -9.44
N TYR A 124 17.30 17.26 -9.21
CA TYR A 124 16.62 16.54 -8.14
C TYR A 124 17.31 16.84 -6.80
N THR A 125 16.61 17.51 -5.87
CA THR A 125 17.22 17.87 -4.58
C THR A 125 17.27 16.67 -3.62
N ASP A 126 18.25 16.70 -2.70
CA ASP A 126 18.39 15.67 -1.65
C ASP A 126 17.14 15.59 -0.77
N GLU A 127 16.50 16.75 -0.45
CA GLU A 127 15.30 16.81 0.38
C GLU A 127 14.13 16.09 -0.31
N ARG A 128 13.98 16.33 -1.63
CA ARG A 128 12.94 15.68 -2.41
C ARG A 128 13.17 14.16 -2.50
N TRP A 129 14.42 13.77 -2.73
CA TRP A 129 14.82 12.36 -2.76
C TRP A 129 14.57 11.70 -1.39
N ASN A 130 15.12 12.26 -0.32
CA ASN A 130 15.05 11.70 1.02
C ASN A 130 13.60 11.57 1.51
N ARG A 131 12.77 12.61 1.31
CA ARG A 131 11.34 12.55 1.68
C ARG A 131 10.63 11.32 1.10
N VAL A 132 10.92 11.00 -0.16
CA VAL A 132 10.28 9.88 -0.84
C VAL A 132 10.84 8.55 -0.35
N ILE A 133 12.17 8.43 -0.23
CA ILE A 133 12.83 7.22 0.28
C ILE A 133 12.42 6.94 1.73
N ASP A 134 12.37 7.96 2.58
CA ASP A 134 12.07 7.80 3.99
C ASP A 134 10.65 7.25 4.21
N VAL A 135 9.67 7.70 3.44
CA VAL A 135 8.30 7.20 3.57
C VAL A 135 8.11 5.88 2.83
N ASN A 136 8.49 5.83 1.53
CA ASN A 136 8.11 4.70 0.65
C ASN A 136 9.03 3.48 0.78
N LEU A 137 10.22 3.62 1.38
CA LEU A 137 11.17 2.51 1.57
C LEU A 137 11.53 2.32 3.04
N ASN A 138 12.07 3.36 3.73
CA ASN A 138 12.47 3.23 5.13
C ASN A 138 11.26 3.00 6.06
N GLY A 139 10.12 3.67 5.80
CA GLY A 139 8.85 3.45 6.50
C GLY A 139 8.29 2.04 6.28
N VAL A 140 8.43 1.51 5.05
CA VAL A 140 8.08 0.11 4.75
C VAL A 140 8.98 -0.82 5.56
N PHE A 141 10.29 -0.65 5.51
CA PHE A 141 11.25 -1.45 6.31
C PHE A 141 10.89 -1.43 7.80
N ALA A 142 10.65 -0.27 8.39
CA ALA A 142 10.29 -0.14 9.79
C ALA A 142 8.98 -0.89 10.12
N THR A 143 7.98 -0.79 9.24
CA THR A 143 6.70 -1.49 9.38
C THR A 143 6.89 -3.01 9.35
N LEU A 144 7.68 -3.53 8.39
CA LEU A 144 7.97 -4.97 8.28
C LEU A 144 8.71 -5.48 9.51
N ARG A 145 9.72 -4.73 9.98
CA ARG A 145 10.49 -5.05 11.17
C ARG A 145 9.61 -5.15 12.42
N ALA A 146 8.74 -4.17 12.63
CA ALA A 146 7.80 -4.17 13.74
C ALA A 146 6.83 -5.36 13.67
N ALA A 147 6.25 -5.63 12.51
CA ALA A 147 5.37 -6.77 12.29
C ALA A 147 6.08 -8.11 12.60
N ALA A 148 7.30 -8.29 12.11
CA ALA A 148 8.08 -9.52 12.31
C ALA A 148 8.34 -9.82 13.80
N ARG A 149 8.57 -8.80 14.65
CA ARG A 149 8.75 -8.98 16.10
C ARG A 149 7.57 -9.67 16.77
N HIS A 150 6.33 -9.35 16.33
CA HIS A 150 5.12 -9.94 16.89
C HIS A 150 4.72 -11.26 16.23
N MET A 151 4.97 -11.41 14.92
CA MET A 151 4.54 -12.58 14.15
C MET A 151 5.49 -13.77 14.30
N ARG A 152 6.81 -13.53 14.38
CA ARG A 152 7.83 -14.59 14.44
C ARG A 152 7.69 -15.51 15.65
N PRO A 153 7.51 -15.04 16.92
CA PRO A 153 7.29 -15.90 18.06
C PRO A 153 6.02 -16.75 17.95
N ARG A 154 5.01 -16.23 17.29
CA ARG A 154 3.72 -16.90 17.06
C ARG A 154 3.72 -17.85 15.86
N ARG A 155 4.77 -17.80 15.05
CA ARG A 155 4.92 -18.59 13.82
C ARG A 155 3.71 -18.46 12.89
N SER A 156 3.15 -17.27 12.78
CA SER A 156 1.97 -16.97 11.97
C SER A 156 1.87 -15.48 11.69
N GLY A 157 1.57 -15.11 10.46
CA GLY A 157 1.35 -13.72 10.06
C GLY A 157 1.22 -13.54 8.56
N ARG A 158 0.69 -12.38 8.17
CA ARG A 158 0.57 -11.91 6.79
C ARG A 158 1.07 -10.48 6.72
N ILE A 159 2.06 -10.20 5.91
CA ILE A 159 2.56 -8.85 5.66
C ILE A 159 2.31 -8.54 4.20
N ILE A 160 1.62 -7.42 3.94
CA ILE A 160 1.28 -6.98 2.60
C ILE A 160 1.87 -5.58 2.38
N VAL A 161 2.71 -5.45 1.36
CA VAL A 161 3.37 -4.18 1.00
C VAL A 161 2.64 -3.55 -0.18
N THR A 162 2.27 -2.28 -0.09
CA THR A 162 1.79 -1.53 -1.25
C THR A 162 2.97 -0.98 -2.03
N THR A 163 3.31 -1.67 -3.12
CA THR A 163 4.31 -1.24 -4.09
C THR A 163 3.67 -0.35 -5.17
N SER A 164 3.96 -0.58 -6.42
CA SER A 164 3.36 0.10 -7.57
C SER A 164 3.72 -0.65 -8.85
N LEU A 165 2.97 -0.48 -9.92
CA LEU A 165 3.41 -0.83 -11.26
C LEU A 165 4.77 -0.19 -11.58
N ALA A 166 5.03 1.02 -11.05
CA ALA A 166 6.29 1.74 -11.18
C ALA A 166 7.51 1.04 -10.52
N ALA A 167 7.30 -0.04 -9.77
CA ALA A 167 8.39 -0.89 -9.28
C ALA A 167 9.08 -1.69 -10.41
N ASN A 168 8.33 -2.01 -11.47
CA ASN A 168 8.79 -2.85 -12.57
C ASN A 168 8.78 -2.13 -13.94
N LYS A 169 8.07 -1.00 -14.03
CA LYS A 169 7.93 -0.22 -15.26
C LYS A 169 8.40 1.20 -15.03
N VAL A 170 9.27 1.68 -15.90
CA VAL A 170 9.70 3.07 -15.89
C VAL A 170 8.61 3.93 -16.52
N GLU A 171 8.14 4.94 -15.79
CA GLU A 171 7.17 5.92 -16.26
C GLU A 171 7.77 7.34 -16.16
N PRO A 172 8.06 7.99 -17.29
CA PRO A 172 8.78 9.27 -17.32
C PRO A 172 8.05 10.42 -16.59
N ALA A 173 6.73 10.32 -16.41
CA ALA A 173 5.93 11.30 -15.68
C ALA A 173 6.03 11.15 -14.15
N ILE A 174 6.62 10.05 -13.66
CA ILE A 174 6.82 9.77 -12.24
C ILE A 174 8.27 10.08 -11.87
N GLY A 175 8.49 10.79 -10.75
CA GLY A 175 9.84 11.09 -10.28
C GLY A 175 10.62 9.82 -9.89
N SER A 176 11.91 9.81 -10.22
CA SER A 176 12.80 8.64 -10.09
C SER A 176 12.94 8.11 -8.66
N ALA A 177 12.86 8.96 -7.63
CA ALA A 177 12.87 8.52 -6.23
C ALA A 177 11.70 7.58 -5.90
N TYR A 178 10.52 7.83 -6.46
CA TYR A 178 9.35 6.96 -6.23
C TYR A 178 9.55 5.59 -6.86
N MET A 179 9.98 5.55 -8.13
CA MET A 179 10.26 4.29 -8.82
C MET A 179 11.33 3.47 -8.09
N ALA A 180 12.44 4.13 -7.71
CA ALA A 180 13.52 3.50 -6.94
C ALA A 180 13.02 2.97 -5.58
N ALA A 181 12.24 3.76 -4.83
CA ALA A 181 11.68 3.34 -3.55
C ALA A 181 10.73 2.14 -3.69
N LYS A 182 9.83 2.15 -4.70
CA LYS A 182 8.87 1.07 -4.93
C LYS A 182 9.54 -0.22 -5.45
N ALA A 183 10.57 -0.11 -6.28
CA ALA A 183 11.41 -1.24 -6.69
C ALA A 183 12.18 -1.82 -5.48
N GLY A 184 12.80 -0.97 -4.67
CA GLY A 184 13.47 -1.37 -3.43
C GLY A 184 12.52 -2.03 -2.43
N ALA A 185 11.31 -1.50 -2.25
CA ALA A 185 10.29 -2.07 -1.38
C ALA A 185 9.82 -3.46 -1.87
N PHE A 186 9.71 -3.66 -3.18
CA PHE A 186 9.41 -4.99 -3.72
C PHE A 186 10.55 -5.97 -3.47
N HIS A 187 11.79 -5.59 -3.75
CA HIS A 187 12.92 -6.48 -3.48
C HIS A 187 13.06 -6.80 -1.97
N LEU A 188 12.84 -5.80 -1.10
CA LEU A 188 12.78 -6.01 0.36
C LEU A 188 11.67 -7.00 0.73
N THR A 189 10.50 -6.93 0.08
CA THR A 189 9.41 -7.91 0.26
C THR A 189 9.91 -9.33 0.00
N GLN A 190 10.69 -9.56 -1.06
CA GLN A 190 11.24 -10.88 -1.39
C GLN A 190 12.27 -11.35 -0.36
N CYS A 191 13.17 -10.47 0.08
CA CYS A 191 14.17 -10.79 1.11
C CYS A 191 13.49 -11.21 2.42
N VAL A 192 12.53 -10.42 2.89
CA VAL A 192 11.81 -10.68 4.15
C VAL A 192 10.88 -11.90 4.01
N ALA A 193 10.30 -12.13 2.84
CA ALA A 193 9.51 -13.33 2.55
C ALA A 193 10.34 -14.61 2.71
N LEU A 194 11.55 -14.63 2.15
CA LEU A 194 12.46 -15.75 2.27
C LEU A 194 12.88 -16.01 3.74
N GLU A 195 13.22 -14.93 4.48
CA GLU A 195 13.61 -15.00 5.89
C GLU A 195 12.48 -15.54 6.77
N LEU A 196 11.23 -15.07 6.54
CA LEU A 196 10.10 -15.36 7.42
C LEU A 196 9.31 -16.62 7.05
N ALA A 197 9.52 -17.19 5.87
CA ALA A 197 8.78 -18.37 5.39
C ALA A 197 8.85 -19.56 6.37
N ALA A 198 10.02 -19.85 6.94
CA ALA A 198 10.21 -20.93 7.91
C ALA A 198 9.40 -20.73 9.21
N TYR A 199 8.86 -19.54 9.43
CA TYR A 199 8.00 -19.21 10.57
C TYR A 199 6.51 -19.18 10.19
N GLY A 200 6.13 -19.66 9.00
CA GLY A 200 4.73 -19.67 8.56
C GLY A 200 4.16 -18.26 8.30
N ILE A 201 5.03 -17.28 8.08
CA ILE A 201 4.67 -15.89 7.78
C ILE A 201 4.82 -15.67 6.28
N THR A 202 3.80 -15.15 5.62
CA THR A 202 3.90 -14.77 4.22
C THR A 202 4.08 -13.26 4.08
N VAL A 203 4.90 -12.85 3.11
CA VAL A 203 5.14 -11.44 2.80
C VAL A 203 4.96 -11.25 1.30
N ASN A 204 3.96 -10.47 0.90
CA ASN A 204 3.62 -10.25 -0.50
C ASN A 204 3.41 -8.76 -0.79
N ALA A 205 3.36 -8.40 -2.04
CA ALA A 205 3.12 -7.03 -2.47
C ALA A 205 1.87 -6.93 -3.38
N ILE A 206 1.13 -5.84 -3.23
CA ILE A 206 0.14 -5.36 -4.18
C ILE A 206 0.79 -4.23 -4.97
N ALA A 207 0.76 -4.31 -6.30
CA ALA A 207 1.29 -3.30 -7.21
C ALA A 207 0.14 -2.63 -7.97
N PRO A 208 -0.41 -1.53 -7.46
CA PRO A 208 -1.45 -0.80 -8.17
C PRO A 208 -0.89 -0.12 -9.43
N GLY A 209 -1.71 -0.06 -10.47
CA GLY A 209 -1.54 0.85 -11.59
C GLY A 209 -2.07 2.24 -11.25
N PHE A 210 -2.77 2.87 -12.21
CA PHE A 210 -3.40 4.17 -11.99
C PHE A 210 -4.74 4.01 -11.25
N ILE A 211 -4.73 4.33 -9.96
CA ILE A 211 -5.90 4.23 -9.08
C ILE A 211 -6.30 5.63 -8.61
N VAL A 212 -7.60 5.93 -8.63
CA VAL A 212 -8.16 7.21 -8.18
C VAL A 212 -8.01 7.36 -6.67
N THR A 213 -7.05 8.19 -6.24
CA THR A 213 -6.76 8.48 -4.84
C THR A 213 -6.42 9.95 -4.63
N ASN A 214 -6.04 10.34 -3.42
CA ASN A 214 -5.54 11.68 -3.10
C ASN A 214 -4.03 11.84 -3.36
N ILE A 215 -3.29 10.79 -3.68
CA ILE A 215 -1.87 10.85 -3.96
C ILE A 215 -1.61 11.80 -5.14
N GLY A 216 -0.51 12.51 -5.14
CA GLY A 216 -0.21 13.49 -6.20
C GLY A 216 -1.17 14.69 -6.21
N GLY A 217 -1.70 15.10 -5.04
CA GLY A 217 -2.62 16.25 -4.97
C GLY A 217 -4.02 15.97 -5.51
N GLY A 218 -4.40 14.69 -5.68
CA GLY A 218 -5.74 14.29 -6.12
C GLY A 218 -5.99 14.49 -7.62
N HIS A 219 -4.96 14.66 -8.44
CA HIS A 219 -5.11 14.80 -9.91
C HIS A 219 -5.90 13.64 -10.52
N ALA A 220 -5.74 12.43 -9.99
CA ALA A 220 -6.49 11.25 -10.43
C ALA A 220 -8.02 11.36 -10.24
N LYS A 221 -8.50 12.29 -9.40
CA LYS A 221 -9.94 12.50 -9.18
C LYS A 221 -10.60 13.34 -10.27
N LYS A 222 -9.83 14.05 -11.07
CA LYS A 222 -10.35 14.91 -12.14
C LYS A 222 -10.93 14.04 -13.28
N PRO A 223 -12.19 14.27 -13.72
CA PRO A 223 -12.81 13.48 -14.78
C PRO A 223 -12.02 13.47 -16.09
N GLU A 224 -11.42 14.61 -16.44
CA GLU A 224 -10.58 14.75 -17.63
C GLU A 224 -9.31 13.87 -17.56
N THR A 225 -8.68 13.80 -16.38
CA THR A 225 -7.53 12.91 -16.15
C THR A 225 -7.93 11.44 -16.29
N GLN A 226 -9.09 11.07 -15.70
CA GLN A 226 -9.59 9.69 -15.78
C GLN A 226 -9.92 9.30 -17.21
N ALA A 227 -10.58 10.20 -17.97
CA ALA A 227 -10.91 9.97 -19.37
C ALA A 227 -9.66 9.86 -20.26
N THR A 228 -8.64 10.67 -20.00
CA THR A 228 -7.38 10.64 -20.75
C THR A 228 -6.61 9.36 -20.44
N VAL A 229 -6.34 9.09 -19.16
CA VAL A 229 -5.53 7.92 -18.75
C VAL A 229 -6.24 6.62 -19.07
N GLY A 230 -7.56 6.56 -18.91
CA GLY A 230 -8.36 5.37 -19.22
C GLY A 230 -8.22 4.89 -20.66
N LYS A 231 -7.94 5.78 -21.62
CA LYS A 231 -7.70 5.40 -23.02
C LYS A 231 -6.45 4.54 -23.22
N PHE A 232 -5.47 4.67 -22.31
CA PHE A 232 -4.18 3.95 -22.37
C PHE A 232 -4.14 2.70 -21.50
N ILE A 233 -5.24 2.39 -20.82
CA ILE A 233 -5.39 1.17 -20.05
C ILE A 233 -6.22 0.18 -20.87
N PRO A 234 -5.76 -1.07 -21.10
CA PRO A 234 -6.49 -2.05 -21.92
C PRO A 234 -7.93 -2.31 -21.48
N MET A 235 -8.25 -2.16 -20.20
CA MET A 235 -9.63 -2.23 -19.70
C MET A 235 -10.45 -0.94 -19.93
N HIS A 236 -9.90 0.08 -20.62
CA HIS A 236 -10.53 1.35 -20.96
C HIS A 236 -11.14 2.12 -19.77
N ARG A 237 -10.58 1.93 -18.58
CA ARG A 237 -10.92 2.67 -17.37
C ARG A 237 -9.74 2.78 -16.42
N VAL A 238 -9.76 3.79 -15.59
CA VAL A 238 -8.88 3.86 -14.41
C VAL A 238 -9.38 2.91 -13.32
N GLY A 239 -8.50 2.53 -12.38
CA GLY A 239 -8.88 1.76 -11.22
C GLY A 239 -9.40 2.64 -10.08
N PHE A 240 -10.17 2.03 -9.18
CA PHE A 240 -10.66 2.62 -7.94
C PHE A 240 -10.15 1.81 -6.74
N PRO A 241 -10.11 2.39 -5.53
CA PRO A 241 -9.68 1.66 -4.33
C PRO A 241 -10.44 0.34 -4.10
N ASP A 242 -11.71 0.27 -4.49
CA ASP A 242 -12.53 -0.94 -4.38
C ASP A 242 -12.04 -2.09 -5.27
N ASP A 243 -11.38 -1.80 -6.39
CA ASP A 243 -10.78 -2.85 -7.25
C ASP A 243 -9.69 -3.65 -6.51
N LEU A 244 -9.12 -3.10 -5.41
CA LEU A 244 -8.06 -3.75 -4.65
C LEU A 244 -8.55 -4.51 -3.42
N LYS A 245 -9.79 -4.28 -2.94
CA LYS A 245 -10.34 -4.87 -1.71
C LYS A 245 -10.32 -6.40 -1.74
N GLY A 246 -10.68 -7.00 -2.87
CA GLY A 246 -10.70 -8.46 -3.03
C GLY A 246 -9.31 -9.10 -2.88
N LEU A 247 -8.29 -8.51 -3.51
CA LEU A 247 -6.92 -9.01 -3.37
C LEU A 247 -6.36 -8.77 -1.96
N ALA A 248 -6.67 -7.63 -1.34
CA ALA A 248 -6.26 -7.35 0.03
C ALA A 248 -6.82 -8.38 1.02
N LEU A 249 -8.11 -8.69 0.91
CA LEU A 249 -8.75 -9.74 1.72
C LEU A 249 -8.12 -11.12 1.45
N PHE A 250 -7.90 -11.48 0.20
CA PHE A 250 -7.27 -12.75 -0.18
C PHE A 250 -5.88 -12.89 0.44
N LEU A 251 -5.01 -11.88 0.28
CA LEU A 251 -3.64 -11.93 0.81
C LEU A 251 -3.59 -11.92 2.35
N ALA A 252 -4.58 -11.33 3.01
CA ALA A 252 -4.72 -11.32 4.46
C ALA A 252 -5.25 -12.65 5.03
N SER A 253 -5.86 -13.49 4.20
CA SER A 253 -6.63 -14.66 4.60
C SER A 253 -5.83 -15.97 4.52
N PRO A 254 -6.37 -17.10 5.05
CA PRO A 254 -5.77 -18.43 4.87
C PRO A 254 -5.62 -18.87 3.41
N GLY A 255 -6.44 -18.33 2.49
CA GLY A 255 -6.41 -18.70 1.07
C GLY A 255 -5.09 -18.41 0.37
N SER A 256 -4.29 -17.48 0.91
CA SER A 256 -2.95 -17.15 0.39
C SER A 256 -1.80 -17.84 1.12
N ALA A 257 -2.07 -18.85 1.95
CA ALA A 257 -1.08 -19.42 2.86
C ALA A 257 0.17 -20.02 2.18
N TYR A 258 0.10 -20.33 0.89
CA TYR A 258 1.24 -20.86 0.11
C TYR A 258 1.79 -19.86 -0.92
N ILE A 259 1.42 -18.57 -0.76
CA ILE A 259 1.89 -17.47 -1.61
C ILE A 259 2.77 -16.57 -0.76
N THR A 260 4.06 -16.45 -1.09
CA THR A 260 5.01 -15.55 -0.44
C THR A 260 6.06 -15.04 -1.41
N GLY A 261 6.57 -13.83 -1.21
CA GLY A 261 7.54 -13.17 -2.07
C GLY A 261 6.98 -12.67 -3.41
N GLN A 262 5.66 -12.68 -3.58
CA GLN A 262 5.03 -12.32 -4.85
C GLN A 262 4.61 -10.85 -4.86
N GLN A 263 4.67 -10.25 -6.04
CA GLN A 263 4.02 -8.98 -6.35
C GLN A 263 2.88 -9.23 -7.32
N ILE A 264 1.66 -8.86 -6.91
CA ILE A 264 0.47 -9.00 -7.74
C ILE A 264 0.04 -7.62 -8.22
N THR A 265 0.05 -7.45 -9.55
CA THR A 265 -0.30 -6.19 -10.19
C THR A 265 -1.81 -6.09 -10.38
N ILE A 266 -2.38 -4.92 -10.08
CA ILE A 266 -3.77 -4.54 -10.35
C ILE A 266 -3.75 -3.22 -11.10
N ASP A 267 -3.82 -3.27 -12.43
CA ASP A 267 -3.58 -2.12 -13.28
C ASP A 267 -4.45 -2.08 -14.56
N GLY A 268 -5.42 -2.96 -14.68
CA GLY A 268 -6.26 -3.06 -15.88
C GLY A 268 -5.51 -3.49 -17.14
N GLY A 269 -4.32 -4.08 -16.99
CA GLY A 269 -3.47 -4.52 -18.09
C GLY A 269 -2.45 -3.46 -18.56
N TRP A 270 -2.39 -2.30 -17.92
CA TRP A 270 -1.49 -1.20 -18.34
C TRP A 270 0.00 -1.60 -18.42
N GLY A 271 0.43 -2.49 -17.52
CA GLY A 271 1.80 -3.00 -17.51
C GLY A 271 2.16 -3.88 -18.70
N LEU A 272 1.18 -4.45 -19.40
CA LEU A 272 1.38 -5.34 -20.55
C LEU A 272 1.58 -4.58 -21.86
N GLY A 273 1.15 -3.32 -21.93
CA GLY A 273 1.22 -2.49 -23.15
C GLY A 273 -0.16 -2.11 -23.67
N PHE A 274 -0.22 -1.72 -24.94
CA PHE A 274 -1.46 -1.36 -25.65
C PHE A 274 -1.86 -2.50 -26.59
N ALA A 275 -3.16 -2.74 -26.67
CA ALA A 275 -3.70 -3.75 -27.58
C ALA A 275 -4.29 -3.15 -28.86
N ASP A 276 -4.56 -1.81 -28.88
CA ASP A 276 -5.20 -1.08 -29.98
C ASP A 276 -4.29 0.01 -30.56
#